data_6cfb5529fba6b5a8ab746e5e69f19a77
#
_entry.id   6cfb5529fba6b5a8ab746e5e69f19a77
#
_cell.length_a   1.000
_cell.length_b   1.000
_cell.length_c   1.000
_cell.angle_alpha   90.00
_cell.angle_beta   90.00
_cell.angle_gamma   90.00
#
_symmetry.space_group_name_H-M   'P 1'
#
loop_
_entity.id
_entity.type
_entity.pdbx_description
1 polymer ?
#
loop_
_entity_poly.entity_id
_entity_poly.type
_entity_poly.pdbx_seq_one_letter_code
_entity_poly.pdbx_strand_id
1 'polypeptide(L)'
;MSTTLAPDSQLEDLGYQPSLNRQLPFGSLLVYGLLFFVPMAPVAVFGLVVNRSGGVPVLVYLVAAAVMGLSAISYREMALRFPVAGSVYGYTRFSLGRTPGFIAGWLILLDYILMPALLTVLSAVALAHIWPSVPMGIFSLAFVFASMALNLQGMTVTTRVGIVLLTIQLATIAFFLVCVGLGLAGGGVVWSWHALWRSGTDRKSVV
;
A
#
# COMPACT_ATOMS: atom_id res chain seq x y z
N MET A 1 11.55 33.36 14.60
CA MET A 1 10.97 34.03 13.44
C MET A 1 11.59 33.32 12.22
N SER A 2 11.04 32.16 11.83
CA SER A 2 11.54 31.37 10.70
C SER A 2 10.93 31.91 9.42
N THR A 3 11.73 32.62 8.66
CA THR A 3 11.40 33.05 7.28
C THR A 3 11.19 31.77 6.46
N THR A 4 9.94 31.43 6.18
CA THR A 4 9.59 30.39 5.20
C THR A 4 10.02 30.92 3.83
N LEU A 5 11.23 30.57 3.41
CA LEU A 5 11.69 30.80 2.06
C LEU A 5 10.70 30.18 1.08
N ALA A 6 10.46 30.81 -0.05
CA ALA A 6 9.61 30.26 -1.09
C ALA A 6 10.18 28.88 -1.51
N PRO A 7 9.32 27.87 -1.80
CA PRO A 7 9.77 26.51 -2.08
C PRO A 7 10.82 26.43 -3.20
N ASP A 8 10.82 27.36 -4.13
CA ASP A 8 11.74 27.41 -5.25
C ASP A 8 13.16 27.88 -4.86
N SER A 9 13.27 28.82 -3.90
CA SER A 9 14.58 29.23 -3.37
C SER A 9 15.26 28.12 -2.54
N GLN A 10 14.48 27.30 -1.84
CA GLN A 10 15.02 26.14 -1.12
C GLN A 10 15.53 25.04 -2.06
N LEU A 11 14.97 24.90 -3.25
CA LEU A 11 15.44 23.96 -4.27
C LEU A 11 16.76 24.42 -4.88
N GLU A 12 16.93 25.73 -5.13
CA GLU A 12 18.16 26.32 -5.64
C GLU A 12 19.31 26.15 -4.65
N ASP A 13 19.07 26.37 -3.35
CA ASP A 13 20.06 26.15 -2.28
C ASP A 13 20.52 24.69 -2.19
N LEU A 14 19.66 23.74 -2.57
CA LEU A 14 19.96 22.30 -2.64
C LEU A 14 20.59 21.88 -3.99
N GLY A 15 20.80 22.82 -4.92
CA GLY A 15 21.40 22.59 -6.24
C GLY A 15 20.43 21.99 -7.25
N TYR A 16 19.12 22.09 -7.02
CA TYR A 16 18.06 21.65 -7.94
C TYR A 16 17.43 22.84 -8.66
N GLN A 17 17.31 22.73 -9.98
CA GLN A 17 16.52 23.70 -10.74
C GLN A 17 15.02 23.36 -10.62
N PRO A 18 14.13 24.32 -10.34
CA PRO A 18 12.69 24.10 -10.26
C PRO A 18 12.11 23.87 -11.66
N SER A 19 12.24 22.65 -12.17
CA SER A 19 11.75 22.25 -13.51
C SER A 19 10.37 21.62 -13.50
N LEU A 20 9.83 21.30 -12.31
CA LEU A 20 8.54 20.61 -12.16
C LEU A 20 7.42 21.62 -11.83
N ASN A 21 6.40 21.63 -12.67
CA ASN A 21 5.22 22.46 -12.45
C ASN A 21 4.32 21.82 -11.39
N ARG A 22 4.24 22.43 -10.19
CA ARG A 22 3.45 21.95 -9.04
C ARG A 22 1.98 22.31 -9.21
N GLN A 23 1.25 21.63 -10.11
CA GLN A 23 -0.15 21.95 -10.41
C GLN A 23 -1.13 20.80 -10.12
N LEU A 24 -0.72 19.74 -9.43
CA LEU A 24 -1.64 18.66 -9.11
C LEU A 24 -2.61 19.07 -8.00
N PRO A 25 -3.94 19.08 -8.26
CA PRO A 25 -4.93 19.34 -7.22
C PRO A 25 -4.92 18.20 -6.20
N PHE A 26 -5.30 18.51 -4.96
CA PHE A 26 -5.32 17.55 -3.85
C PHE A 26 -6.10 16.26 -4.17
N GLY A 27 -7.22 16.37 -4.90
CA GLY A 27 -8.01 15.21 -5.33
C GLY A 27 -7.24 14.24 -6.20
N SER A 28 -6.45 14.74 -7.16
CA SER A 28 -5.59 13.89 -8.00
C SER A 28 -4.49 13.21 -7.18
N LEU A 29 -3.89 13.93 -6.24
CA LEU A 29 -2.87 13.38 -5.35
C LEU A 29 -3.44 12.25 -4.48
N LEU A 30 -4.66 12.42 -3.96
CA LEU A 30 -5.35 11.40 -3.18
C LEU A 30 -5.66 10.15 -4.01
N VAL A 31 -6.15 10.31 -5.25
CA VAL A 31 -6.42 9.19 -6.16
C VAL A 31 -5.14 8.42 -6.48
N TYR A 32 -4.05 9.11 -6.82
CA TYR A 32 -2.76 8.45 -7.06
C TYR A 32 -2.23 7.75 -5.81
N GLY A 33 -2.37 8.36 -4.64
CA GLY A 33 -2.00 7.73 -3.36
C GLY A 33 -2.79 6.44 -3.13
N LEU A 34 -4.11 6.45 -3.32
CA LEU A 34 -4.96 5.27 -3.17
C LEU A 34 -4.64 4.17 -4.19
N LEU A 35 -4.28 4.53 -5.43
CA LEU A 35 -3.81 3.57 -6.44
C LEU A 35 -2.55 2.82 -5.97
N PHE A 36 -1.61 3.53 -5.37
CA PHE A 36 -0.38 2.93 -4.84
C PHE A 36 -0.61 2.06 -3.61
N PHE A 37 -1.53 2.45 -2.72
CA PHE A 37 -1.78 1.72 -1.48
C PHE A 37 -2.51 0.40 -1.66
N VAL A 38 -3.16 0.17 -2.81
CA VAL A 38 -3.97 -1.04 -3.06
C VAL A 38 -4.89 -1.33 -1.85
N PRO A 39 -6.01 -0.62 -1.67
CA PRO A 39 -6.84 -0.68 -0.44
C PRO A 39 -7.31 -2.09 -0.06
N MET A 40 -7.34 -3.02 -1.03
CA MET A 40 -7.72 -4.41 -0.82
C MET A 40 -6.59 -5.28 -0.23
N ALA A 41 -5.34 -4.80 -0.20
CA ALA A 41 -4.19 -5.60 0.26
C ALA A 41 -4.34 -6.12 1.71
N PRO A 42 -4.80 -5.35 2.70
CA PRO A 42 -5.03 -5.86 4.05
C PRO A 42 -6.05 -7.00 4.11
N VAL A 43 -7.08 -6.96 3.24
CA VAL A 43 -8.11 -8.00 3.18
C VAL A 43 -7.52 -9.29 2.58
N ALA A 44 -6.67 -9.20 1.57
CA ALA A 44 -6.03 -10.35 0.95
C ALA A 44 -5.13 -11.15 1.92
N VAL A 45 -4.49 -10.48 2.87
CA VAL A 45 -3.63 -11.13 3.88
C VAL A 45 -4.34 -11.40 5.21
N PHE A 46 -5.63 -11.06 5.33
CA PHE A 46 -6.38 -11.16 6.58
C PHE A 46 -6.35 -12.58 7.16
N GLY A 47 -6.57 -13.62 6.36
CA GLY A 47 -6.54 -15.00 6.80
C GLY A 47 -5.18 -15.42 7.38
N LEU A 48 -4.07 -14.96 6.77
CA LEU A 48 -2.74 -15.18 7.29
C LEU A 48 -2.52 -14.49 8.63
N VAL A 49 -3.00 -13.24 8.76
CA VAL A 49 -2.91 -12.47 10.00
C VAL A 49 -3.69 -13.13 11.12
N VAL A 50 -4.92 -13.59 10.86
CA VAL A 50 -5.74 -14.34 11.84
C VAL A 50 -4.98 -15.57 12.35
N ASN A 51 -4.44 -16.40 11.43
CA ASN A 51 -3.72 -17.61 11.79
C ASN A 51 -2.45 -17.35 12.59
N ARG A 52 -1.72 -16.29 12.26
CA ARG A 52 -0.43 -15.95 12.91
C ARG A 52 -0.58 -15.17 14.21
N SER A 53 -1.67 -14.41 14.36
CA SER A 53 -1.95 -13.61 15.56
C SER A 53 -2.62 -14.39 16.69
N GLY A 54 -2.83 -15.70 16.53
CA GLY A 54 -3.56 -16.47 17.53
C GLY A 54 -5.03 -16.07 17.69
N GLY A 55 -5.64 -15.49 16.64
CA GLY A 55 -7.03 -15.07 16.63
C GLY A 55 -7.28 -13.61 17.05
N VAL A 56 -6.22 -12.80 17.17
CA VAL A 56 -6.35 -11.37 17.55
C VAL A 56 -5.90 -10.42 16.41
N PRO A 57 -6.50 -10.51 15.22
CA PRO A 57 -6.07 -9.71 14.06
C PRO A 57 -6.27 -8.20 14.26
N VAL A 58 -7.30 -7.80 15.02
CA VAL A 58 -7.60 -6.39 15.28
C VAL A 58 -6.43 -5.67 15.96
N LEU A 59 -5.81 -6.30 16.97
CA LEU A 59 -4.65 -5.72 17.66
C LEU A 59 -3.47 -5.56 16.70
N VAL A 60 -3.22 -6.55 15.83
CA VAL A 60 -2.14 -6.49 14.83
C VAL A 60 -2.35 -5.29 13.89
N TYR A 61 -3.57 -5.10 13.38
CA TYR A 61 -3.86 -3.97 12.50
C TYR A 61 -3.81 -2.62 13.22
N LEU A 62 -4.23 -2.54 14.49
CA LEU A 62 -4.12 -1.30 15.28
C LEU A 62 -2.67 -0.91 15.54
N VAL A 63 -1.83 -1.88 15.92
CA VAL A 63 -0.38 -1.64 16.11
C VAL A 63 0.27 -1.25 14.79
N ALA A 64 -0.03 -1.95 13.70
CA ALA A 64 0.47 -1.59 12.37
C ALA A 64 0.04 -0.17 11.96
N ALA A 65 -1.22 0.20 12.18
CA ALA A 65 -1.73 1.54 11.89
C ALA A 65 -1.02 2.62 12.72
N ALA A 66 -0.74 2.36 14.01
CA ALA A 66 -0.01 3.28 14.87
C ALA A 66 1.43 3.49 14.38
N VAL A 67 2.15 2.40 14.05
CA VAL A 67 3.51 2.46 13.52
C VAL A 67 3.55 3.20 12.18
N MET A 68 2.61 2.90 11.28
CA MET A 68 2.51 3.59 9.99
C MET A 68 2.14 5.06 10.14
N GLY A 69 1.31 5.40 11.13
CA GLY A 69 0.99 6.78 11.48
C GLY A 69 2.23 7.57 11.92
N LEU A 70 3.07 7.00 12.77
CA LEU A 70 4.35 7.60 13.18
C LEU A 70 5.29 7.81 11.97
N SER A 71 5.35 6.81 11.08
CA SER A 71 6.13 6.91 9.85
C SER A 71 5.61 8.05 8.96
N ALA A 72 4.29 8.19 8.81
CA ALA A 72 3.67 9.26 8.02
C ALA A 72 4.01 10.66 8.58
N ILE A 73 4.03 10.82 9.90
CA ILE A 73 4.46 12.07 10.55
C ILE A 73 5.93 12.37 10.22
N SER A 74 6.81 11.38 10.31
CA SER A 74 8.23 11.53 9.96
C SER A 74 8.42 11.92 8.49
N TYR A 75 7.69 11.28 7.57
CA TYR A 75 7.72 11.65 6.14
C TYR A 75 7.22 13.07 5.88
N ARG A 76 6.17 13.50 6.60
CA ARG A 76 5.67 14.88 6.51
C ARG A 76 6.75 15.88 6.90
N GLU A 77 7.43 15.67 8.02
CA GLU A 77 8.51 16.56 8.48
C GLU A 77 9.67 16.61 7.47
N MET A 78 10.07 15.45 6.91
CA MET A 78 11.11 15.38 5.90
C MET A 78 10.71 16.08 4.59
N ALA A 79 9.45 15.91 4.16
CA ALA A 79 8.94 16.58 2.94
C ALA A 79 8.88 18.09 3.09
N LEU A 80 8.62 18.60 4.28
CA LEU A 80 8.63 20.05 4.57
C LEU A 80 10.05 20.63 4.61
N ARG A 81 11.04 19.85 5.08
CA ARG A 81 12.45 20.29 5.16
C ARG A 81 13.19 20.14 3.84
N PHE A 82 12.89 19.09 3.09
CA PHE A 82 13.58 18.74 1.83
C PHE A 82 12.52 18.53 0.73
N PRO A 83 12.02 19.60 0.11
CA PRO A 83 10.97 19.52 -0.92
C PRO A 83 11.52 19.04 -2.27
N VAL A 84 12.37 18.01 -2.26
CA VAL A 84 13.02 17.42 -3.43
C VAL A 84 12.31 16.15 -3.88
N ALA A 85 12.30 15.91 -5.19
CA ALA A 85 11.90 14.63 -5.74
C ALA A 85 12.93 13.55 -5.40
N GLY A 86 12.49 12.35 -5.04
CA GLY A 86 13.40 11.25 -4.71
C GLY A 86 13.05 10.51 -3.40
N SER A 87 11.99 10.94 -2.71
CA SER A 87 11.49 10.25 -1.52
C SER A 87 12.61 9.94 -0.51
N VAL A 88 12.66 8.71 0.00
CA VAL A 88 13.65 8.26 1.00
C VAL A 88 15.09 8.48 0.55
N TYR A 89 15.42 8.29 -0.73
CA TYR A 89 16.75 8.58 -1.27
C TYR A 89 17.14 10.04 -1.02
N GLY A 90 16.27 10.98 -1.40
CA GLY A 90 16.52 12.41 -1.22
C GLY A 90 16.67 12.77 0.26
N TYR A 91 15.73 12.35 1.08
CA TYR A 91 15.73 12.63 2.52
C TYR A 91 16.98 12.08 3.20
N THR A 92 17.36 10.83 2.92
CA THR A 92 18.56 10.21 3.51
C THR A 92 19.85 10.88 3.02
N ARG A 93 19.92 11.23 1.75
CA ARG A 93 21.09 11.89 1.18
C ARG A 93 21.35 13.26 1.80
N PHE A 94 20.29 14.06 2.00
CA PHE A 94 20.42 15.42 2.55
C PHE A 94 20.56 15.44 4.07
N SER A 95 20.02 14.45 4.79
CA SER A 95 20.09 14.40 6.25
C SER A 95 21.30 13.63 6.78
N LEU A 96 21.66 12.49 6.16
CA LEU A 96 22.70 11.58 6.64
C LEU A 96 23.93 11.50 5.74
N GLY A 97 23.86 12.05 4.50
CA GLY A 97 24.98 12.10 3.59
C GLY A 97 24.88 11.15 2.40
N ARG A 98 25.94 11.15 1.55
CA ARG A 98 25.93 10.49 0.23
C ARG A 98 25.88 8.96 0.32
N THR A 99 26.63 8.34 1.23
CA THR A 99 26.73 6.87 1.35
C THR A 99 25.42 6.25 1.86
N PRO A 100 24.80 6.70 2.99
CA PRO A 100 23.50 6.23 3.39
C PRO A 100 22.41 6.50 2.35
N GLY A 101 22.46 7.65 1.66
CA GLY A 101 21.54 7.98 0.58
C GLY A 101 21.63 6.97 -0.57
N PHE A 102 22.83 6.60 -0.98
CA PHE A 102 23.04 5.61 -2.04
C PHE A 102 22.45 4.23 -1.65
N ILE A 103 22.69 3.79 -0.43
CA ILE A 103 22.12 2.52 0.11
C ILE A 103 20.59 2.58 0.11
N ALA A 104 20.02 3.69 0.60
CA ALA A 104 18.57 3.90 0.61
C ALA A 104 17.98 3.86 -0.81
N GLY A 105 18.65 4.45 -1.80
CA GLY A 105 18.27 4.40 -3.21
C GLY A 105 18.26 2.98 -3.77
N TRP A 106 19.25 2.17 -3.44
CA TRP A 106 19.30 0.76 -3.81
C TRP A 106 18.17 -0.05 -3.19
N LEU A 107 17.88 0.17 -1.91
CA LEU A 107 16.78 -0.53 -1.22
C LEU A 107 15.42 -0.20 -1.83
N ILE A 108 15.20 1.07 -2.20
CA ILE A 108 13.97 1.47 -2.90
C ILE A 108 13.89 0.82 -4.30
N LEU A 109 15.00 0.78 -5.04
CA LEU A 109 15.03 0.12 -6.34
C LEU A 109 14.69 -1.37 -6.23
N LEU A 110 15.24 -2.05 -5.22
CA LEU A 110 14.90 -3.44 -4.92
C LEU A 110 13.41 -3.62 -4.61
N ASP A 111 12.81 -2.73 -3.81
CA ASP A 111 11.38 -2.74 -3.51
C ASP A 111 10.54 -2.64 -4.78
N TYR A 112 10.85 -1.70 -5.66
CA TYR A 112 10.15 -1.51 -6.93
C TYR A 112 10.29 -2.70 -7.90
N ILE A 113 11.33 -3.50 -7.79
CA ILE A 113 11.51 -4.71 -8.61
C ILE A 113 10.82 -5.92 -7.95
N LEU A 114 10.99 -6.11 -6.65
CA LEU A 114 10.51 -7.30 -5.94
C LEU A 114 9.00 -7.27 -5.67
N MET A 115 8.43 -6.09 -5.37
CA MET A 115 7.00 -5.97 -5.08
C MET A 115 6.10 -6.40 -6.25
N PRO A 116 6.28 -5.94 -7.49
CA PRO A 116 5.49 -6.43 -8.62
C PRO A 116 5.65 -7.94 -8.85
N ALA A 117 6.87 -8.47 -8.68
CA ALA A 117 7.11 -9.90 -8.80
C ALA A 117 6.34 -10.70 -7.75
N LEU A 118 6.38 -10.26 -6.48
CA LEU A 118 5.63 -10.88 -5.39
C LEU A 118 4.13 -10.83 -5.63
N LEU A 119 3.59 -9.68 -6.04
CA LEU A 119 2.16 -9.52 -6.33
C LEU A 119 1.72 -10.41 -7.50
N THR A 120 2.55 -10.55 -8.53
CA THR A 120 2.29 -11.47 -9.65
C THR A 120 2.17 -12.91 -9.18
N VAL A 121 3.11 -13.37 -8.33
CA VAL A 121 3.08 -14.73 -7.77
C VAL A 121 1.86 -14.94 -6.88
N LEU A 122 1.56 -14.01 -5.97
CA LEU A 122 0.38 -14.10 -5.10
C LEU A 122 -0.92 -14.15 -5.89
N SER A 123 -1.05 -13.35 -6.94
CA SER A 123 -2.21 -13.34 -7.82
C SER A 123 -2.34 -14.67 -8.59
N ALA A 124 -1.23 -15.22 -9.08
CA ALA A 124 -1.21 -16.52 -9.76
C ALA A 124 -1.60 -17.67 -8.83
N VAL A 125 -1.11 -17.66 -7.58
CA VAL A 125 -1.53 -18.62 -6.54
C VAL A 125 -3.03 -18.54 -6.27
N ALA A 126 -3.56 -17.32 -6.11
CA ALA A 126 -4.99 -17.14 -5.86
C ALA A 126 -5.85 -17.67 -7.01
N LEU A 127 -5.46 -17.41 -8.29
CA LEU A 127 -6.16 -17.95 -9.45
C LEU A 127 -6.04 -19.48 -9.56
N ALA A 128 -4.88 -20.03 -9.26
CA ALA A 128 -4.68 -21.48 -9.29
C ALA A 128 -5.56 -22.22 -8.26
N HIS A 129 -5.91 -21.58 -7.15
CA HIS A 129 -6.89 -22.12 -6.21
C HIS A 129 -8.32 -22.14 -6.78
N ILE A 130 -8.69 -21.15 -7.61
CA ILE A 130 -10.00 -21.08 -8.26
C ILE A 130 -10.09 -22.05 -9.45
N TRP A 131 -9.02 -22.17 -10.23
CA TRP A 131 -8.90 -23.07 -11.38
C TRP A 131 -7.70 -24.02 -11.26
N PRO A 132 -7.85 -25.11 -10.50
CA PRO A 132 -6.75 -26.08 -10.26
C PRO A 132 -6.26 -26.82 -11.51
N SER A 133 -7.07 -26.84 -12.57
CA SER A 133 -6.72 -27.47 -13.84
C SER A 133 -5.67 -26.72 -14.66
N VAL A 134 -5.41 -25.44 -14.31
CA VAL A 134 -4.44 -24.60 -15.04
C VAL A 134 -3.17 -24.45 -14.20
N PRO A 135 -1.98 -24.80 -14.74
CA PRO A 135 -0.73 -24.60 -14.03
C PRO A 135 -0.49 -23.14 -13.61
N MET A 136 -0.05 -22.93 -12.38
CA MET A 136 0.24 -21.61 -11.80
C MET A 136 1.15 -20.74 -12.71
N GLY A 137 2.12 -21.38 -13.41
CA GLY A 137 3.04 -20.68 -14.31
C GLY A 137 2.33 -19.96 -15.46
N ILE A 138 1.21 -20.48 -15.95
CA ILE A 138 0.41 -19.84 -17.01
C ILE A 138 -0.20 -18.55 -16.50
N PHE A 139 -0.75 -18.55 -15.29
CA PHE A 139 -1.30 -17.33 -14.67
C PHE A 139 -0.21 -16.28 -14.43
N SER A 140 0.97 -16.71 -13.93
CA SER A 140 2.09 -15.79 -13.73
C SER A 140 2.51 -15.12 -15.05
N LEU A 141 2.66 -15.88 -16.12
CA LEU A 141 3.00 -15.36 -17.44
C LEU A 141 1.91 -14.43 -17.98
N ALA A 142 0.63 -14.80 -17.82
CA ALA A 142 -0.48 -13.96 -18.24
C ALA A 142 -0.48 -12.59 -17.53
N PHE A 143 -0.22 -12.54 -16.22
CA PHE A 143 -0.10 -11.28 -15.48
C PHE A 143 1.09 -10.45 -15.92
N VAL A 144 2.25 -11.06 -16.16
CA VAL A 144 3.43 -10.35 -16.66
C VAL A 144 3.14 -9.74 -18.04
N PHE A 145 2.58 -10.51 -18.97
CA PHE A 145 2.25 -10.01 -20.31
C PHE A 145 1.15 -8.95 -20.28
N ALA A 146 0.13 -9.11 -19.45
CA ALA A 146 -0.92 -8.11 -19.27
C ALA A 146 -0.35 -6.79 -18.73
N SER A 147 0.49 -6.85 -17.71
CA SER A 147 1.16 -5.68 -17.15
C SER A 147 2.09 -5.01 -18.17
N MET A 148 2.84 -5.80 -18.92
CA MET A 148 3.71 -5.30 -19.99
C MET A 148 2.89 -4.61 -21.08
N ALA A 149 1.78 -5.23 -21.55
CA ALA A 149 0.91 -4.66 -22.55
C ALA A 149 0.28 -3.32 -22.10
N LEU A 150 -0.14 -3.24 -20.84
CA LEU A 150 -0.64 -1.98 -20.25
C LEU A 150 0.43 -0.90 -20.23
N ASN A 151 1.66 -1.24 -19.82
CA ASN A 151 2.75 -0.28 -19.77
C ASN A 151 3.16 0.23 -21.16
N LEU A 152 3.12 -0.63 -22.19
CA LEU A 152 3.40 -0.23 -23.58
C LEU A 152 2.35 0.74 -24.15
N GLN A 153 1.13 0.73 -23.64
CA GLN A 153 0.08 1.67 -24.05
C GLN A 153 0.23 3.07 -23.43
N GLY A 154 1.19 3.26 -22.55
CA GLY A 154 1.55 4.54 -21.95
C GLY A 154 0.77 4.89 -20.67
N MET A 155 1.22 5.94 -20.00
CA MET A 155 0.75 6.37 -18.68
C MET A 155 -0.76 6.63 -18.62
N THR A 156 -1.34 7.19 -19.67
CA THR A 156 -2.77 7.57 -19.69
C THR A 156 -3.67 6.35 -19.59
N VAL A 157 -3.36 5.28 -20.35
CA VAL A 157 -4.14 4.04 -20.34
C VAL A 157 -3.96 3.31 -19.01
N THR A 158 -2.71 3.18 -18.55
CA THR A 158 -2.39 2.55 -17.28
C THR A 158 -3.10 3.23 -16.11
N THR A 159 -3.11 4.57 -16.08
CA THR A 159 -3.83 5.35 -15.05
C THR A 159 -5.34 5.12 -15.13
N ARG A 160 -5.90 5.10 -16.31
CA ARG A 160 -7.35 4.88 -16.51
C ARG A 160 -7.78 3.48 -16.04
N VAL A 161 -7.03 2.45 -16.41
CA VAL A 161 -7.23 1.08 -15.91
C VAL A 161 -7.07 1.02 -14.39
N GLY A 162 -6.06 1.67 -13.84
CA GLY A 162 -5.85 1.79 -12.40
C GLY A 162 -7.05 2.39 -11.67
N ILE A 163 -7.62 3.49 -12.17
CA ILE A 163 -8.81 4.13 -11.59
C ILE A 163 -10.02 3.19 -11.62
N VAL A 164 -10.22 2.46 -12.72
CA VAL A 164 -11.31 1.47 -12.81
C VAL A 164 -11.14 0.37 -11.76
N LEU A 165 -9.93 -0.19 -11.65
CA LEU A 165 -9.62 -1.21 -10.66
C LEU A 165 -9.78 -0.68 -9.22
N LEU A 166 -9.33 0.55 -8.94
CA LEU A 166 -9.51 1.20 -7.65
C LEU A 166 -11.00 1.36 -7.32
N THR A 167 -11.81 1.78 -8.27
CA THR A 167 -13.26 1.92 -8.09
C THR A 167 -13.91 0.60 -7.74
N ILE A 168 -13.53 -0.49 -8.43
CA ILE A 168 -14.01 -1.84 -8.13
C ILE A 168 -13.59 -2.27 -6.72
N GLN A 169 -12.35 -2.04 -6.33
CA GLN A 169 -11.85 -2.35 -4.97
C GLN A 169 -12.64 -1.61 -3.90
N LEU A 170 -12.81 -0.30 -4.05
CA LEU A 170 -13.56 0.52 -3.09
C LEU A 170 -15.04 0.10 -3.02
N ALA A 171 -15.67 -0.20 -4.15
CA ALA A 171 -17.04 -0.71 -4.21
C ALA A 171 -17.16 -2.07 -3.49
N THR A 172 -16.19 -2.96 -3.68
CA THR A 172 -16.16 -4.27 -3.00
C THR A 172 -16.01 -4.11 -1.47
N ILE A 173 -15.11 -3.22 -1.03
CA ILE A 173 -14.94 -2.94 0.41
C ILE A 173 -16.22 -2.32 0.99
N ALA A 174 -16.81 -1.34 0.30
CA ALA A 174 -18.05 -0.72 0.73
C ALA A 174 -19.21 -1.73 0.84
N PHE A 175 -19.36 -2.58 -0.18
CA PHE A 175 -20.34 -3.66 -0.17
C PHE A 175 -20.13 -4.61 1.02
N PHE A 176 -18.89 -5.03 1.25
CA PHE A 176 -18.56 -5.88 2.40
C PHE A 176 -18.91 -5.22 3.74
N LEU A 177 -18.55 -3.94 3.92
CA LEU A 177 -18.87 -3.19 5.13
C LEU A 177 -20.39 -3.05 5.35
N VAL A 178 -21.16 -2.83 4.29
CA VAL A 178 -22.63 -2.79 4.33
C VAL A 178 -23.18 -4.16 4.77
N CYS A 179 -22.72 -5.24 4.16
CA CYS A 179 -23.15 -6.59 4.52
C CYS A 179 -22.85 -6.94 5.99
N VAL A 180 -21.65 -6.58 6.45
CA VAL A 180 -21.27 -6.75 7.87
C VAL A 180 -22.14 -5.89 8.78
N GLY A 181 -22.36 -4.62 8.42
CA GLY A 181 -23.22 -3.71 9.18
C GLY A 181 -24.66 -4.21 9.32
N LEU A 182 -25.24 -4.70 8.23
CA LEU A 182 -26.58 -5.30 8.22
C LEU A 182 -26.63 -6.60 9.04
N GLY A 183 -25.59 -7.44 8.94
CA GLY A 183 -25.48 -8.66 9.74
C GLY A 183 -25.39 -8.38 11.24
N LEU A 184 -24.68 -7.34 11.63
CA LEU A 184 -24.58 -6.87 13.01
C LEU A 184 -25.94 -6.30 13.51
N ALA A 185 -26.62 -5.51 12.68
CA ALA A 185 -27.92 -4.94 13.00
C ALA A 185 -29.04 -6.03 13.12
N GLY A 186 -28.93 -7.11 12.33
CA GLY A 186 -29.84 -8.24 12.35
C GLY A 186 -29.65 -9.23 13.52
N GLY A 187 -28.74 -8.96 14.47
CA GLY A 187 -28.48 -9.79 15.64
C GLY A 187 -27.81 -11.15 15.35
N GLY A 188 -27.32 -11.35 14.11
CA GLY A 188 -26.67 -12.60 13.69
C GLY A 188 -25.22 -12.78 14.16
N VAL A 189 -24.62 -11.76 14.76
CA VAL A 189 -23.25 -11.79 15.25
C VAL A 189 -23.24 -11.45 16.74
N VAL A 190 -22.86 -12.42 17.56
CA VAL A 190 -22.66 -12.19 18.99
C VAL A 190 -21.36 -11.43 19.20
N TRP A 191 -21.46 -10.17 19.56
CA TRP A 191 -20.32 -9.37 20.01
C TRP A 191 -19.81 -9.90 21.35
N SER A 192 -18.74 -10.65 21.34
CA SER A 192 -18.04 -10.99 22.57
C SER A 192 -16.71 -10.26 22.63
N TRP A 193 -16.55 -9.37 23.60
CA TRP A 193 -15.28 -8.72 23.92
C TRP A 193 -14.17 -9.75 24.25
N HIS A 194 -14.56 -10.94 24.66
CA HIS A 194 -13.67 -12.08 24.90
C HIS A 194 -12.93 -12.54 23.64
N ALA A 195 -13.48 -12.31 22.43
CA ALA A 195 -12.78 -12.62 21.17
C ALA A 195 -11.53 -11.77 20.96
N LEU A 196 -11.44 -10.59 21.56
CA LEU A 196 -10.26 -9.71 21.48
C LEU A 196 -9.07 -10.20 22.33
N TRP A 197 -9.34 -11.03 23.36
CA TRP A 197 -8.36 -11.48 24.35
C TRP A 197 -8.17 -13.00 24.37
N ARG A 198 -8.87 -13.73 23.52
CA ARG A 198 -8.75 -15.18 23.45
C ARG A 198 -7.39 -15.56 22.88
N SER A 199 -6.43 -15.79 23.77
CA SER A 199 -5.17 -16.44 23.44
C SER A 199 -5.47 -17.84 22.90
N GLY A 200 -4.81 -18.22 21.81
CA GLY A 200 -5.05 -19.41 20.99
C GLY A 200 -4.83 -20.78 21.66
N THR A 201 -5.14 -20.92 22.96
CA THR A 201 -5.03 -22.17 23.71
C THR A 201 -6.24 -23.11 23.55
N ASP A 202 -7.34 -22.61 22.95
CA ASP A 202 -8.56 -23.42 22.78
C ASP A 202 -8.73 -23.91 21.32
N ARG A 203 -7.72 -24.61 20.80
CA ARG A 203 -7.76 -25.27 19.47
C ARG A 203 -8.66 -26.53 19.41
N LYS A 204 -9.34 -26.91 20.49
CA LYS A 204 -10.07 -28.18 20.58
C LYS A 204 -11.60 -28.06 20.43
N SER A 205 -12.14 -26.89 20.19
CA SER A 205 -13.61 -26.71 20.13
C SER A 205 -14.19 -26.27 18.78
N VAL A 206 -13.42 -26.43 17.69
CA VAL A 206 -13.94 -26.25 16.32
C VAL A 206 -13.59 -27.52 15.52
N VAL A 207 -14.35 -28.57 15.76
CA VAL A 207 -14.59 -29.69 14.85
C VAL A 207 -16.10 -29.81 14.68
#